data_3ec5614c414c2e46ea02953599ec6ce9
#
_entry.id   3ec5614c414c2e46ea02953599ec6ce9
#
_cell.length_a   1.000
_cell.length_b   1.000
_cell.length_c   1.000
_cell.angle_alpha   90.00
_cell.angle_beta   90.00
_cell.angle_gamma   90.00
#
_symmetry.space_group_name_H-M   'P 1'
#
loop_
_entity.id
_entity.type
_entity.pdbx_description
1 polymer ?
#
loop_
_entity_poly.entity_id
_entity_poly.type
_entity_poly.pdbx_seq_one_letter_code
_entity_poly.pdbx_strand_id
1 'polypeptide(L)'
;MGAPGEFKSCARGLCEVSAMAIIDVIVVDDSAVVRQVVTGILSKDRSINVMAAVADPIFAMARMRMNWPDVIVLDVEMPRMDGITFLKQVMALRPTPVVICSTLTTRGAETTMQALAAGAFTIVAKPKIGIKDFLLDAATDLIGAVKAAARANIRNLVPSAPAGTQVADAPAETEPGTQALSETTDRVVAIGTSTGGTQALELVLSALPRVSRGIVVVQHMPEKFTAAFAARLNQICQIEVKEAQHGDRVIPGRALIAPGGKHMLLKRSGAQYHVEVKDGPLVNHHRPSVEALFRSVAQYAGKNALGIIMTGMGDDGARGLLEMYQAGARTIAQDEESCVVFGMPKEALKLGGVDKVVALHAIAHEIRKEVY
;
A
#
# COMPACT_ATOMS: atom_id res chain seq x y z
N MET A 1 -28.41 71.36 -0.15
CA MET A 1 -28.76 70.37 -1.14
C MET A 1 -27.67 69.31 -1.12
N GLY A 2 -27.89 68.26 -0.37
CA GLY A 2 -26.96 67.13 -0.24
C GLY A 2 -27.69 65.84 -0.61
N ALA A 3 -27.17 65.12 -1.54
CA ALA A 3 -27.74 63.85 -2.02
C ALA A 3 -27.36 62.70 -1.03
N PRO A 4 -28.22 61.67 -0.87
CA PRO A 4 -28.00 60.58 0.07
C PRO A 4 -27.11 59.49 -0.54
N GLY A 5 -26.15 58.99 0.27
CA GLY A 5 -25.26 57.90 -0.07
C GLY A 5 -25.96 56.55 -0.07
N GLU A 6 -25.71 55.80 -1.09
CA GLU A 6 -26.16 54.41 -1.25
C GLU A 6 -25.38 53.45 -0.33
N PHE A 7 -26.12 52.77 0.54
CA PHE A 7 -25.65 51.60 1.28
C PHE A 7 -25.54 50.41 0.32
N LYS A 8 -24.32 50.02 -0.05
CA LYS A 8 -24.08 48.74 -0.74
C LYS A 8 -24.16 47.58 0.27
N SER A 9 -25.17 46.75 0.03
CA SER A 9 -25.43 45.47 0.67
C SER A 9 -24.19 44.55 0.56
N CYS A 10 -23.66 44.17 1.70
CA CYS A 10 -22.64 43.13 1.80
C CYS A 10 -23.31 41.79 1.67
N ALA A 11 -23.21 41.19 0.47
CA ALA A 11 -23.73 39.88 0.18
C ALA A 11 -22.97 38.83 0.99
N ARG A 12 -23.74 38.02 1.71
CA ARG A 12 -23.29 36.87 2.52
C ARG A 12 -22.58 35.88 1.61
N GLY A 13 -21.28 35.70 1.84
CA GLY A 13 -20.56 34.54 1.37
C GLY A 13 -21.08 33.30 2.09
N LEU A 14 -21.95 32.55 1.43
CA LEU A 14 -22.30 31.20 1.82
C LEU A 14 -21.03 30.35 1.69
N CYS A 15 -20.40 30.00 2.83
CA CYS A 15 -19.50 28.86 2.92
C CYS A 15 -20.35 27.63 2.55
N GLU A 16 -20.22 27.16 1.33
CA GLU A 16 -20.63 25.81 0.96
C GLU A 16 -19.76 24.84 1.77
N VAL A 17 -20.23 24.44 2.94
CA VAL A 17 -19.77 23.24 3.60
C VAL A 17 -20.20 22.10 2.67
N SER A 18 -19.27 21.63 1.82
CA SER A 18 -19.45 20.43 1.03
C SER A 18 -19.92 19.33 1.99
N ALA A 19 -21.18 18.93 1.89
CA ALA A 19 -21.72 17.84 2.68
C ALA A 19 -20.88 16.60 2.38
N MET A 20 -20.08 16.15 3.35
CA MET A 20 -19.32 14.92 3.20
C MET A 20 -20.34 13.81 2.95
N ALA A 21 -20.29 13.18 1.79
CA ALA A 21 -21.11 12.04 1.46
C ALA A 21 -20.95 10.97 2.53
N ILE A 22 -22.06 10.47 3.05
CA ILE A 22 -22.07 9.38 4.05
C ILE A 22 -21.65 8.11 3.30
N ILE A 23 -20.71 7.37 3.87
CA ILE A 23 -20.18 6.10 3.34
C ILE A 23 -21.07 4.97 3.86
N ASP A 24 -21.80 4.30 2.99
CA ASP A 24 -22.61 3.13 3.30
C ASP A 24 -21.75 1.87 3.37
N VAL A 25 -21.74 1.20 4.54
CA VAL A 25 -20.90 0.03 4.80
C VAL A 25 -21.74 -1.18 5.17
N ILE A 26 -21.40 -2.34 4.61
CA ILE A 26 -21.89 -3.63 5.10
C ILE A 26 -20.77 -4.41 5.79
N VAL A 27 -21.05 -4.98 6.96
CA VAL A 27 -20.13 -5.83 7.73
C VAL A 27 -20.54 -7.29 7.59
N VAL A 28 -19.62 -8.16 7.16
CA VAL A 28 -19.86 -9.59 6.95
C VAL A 28 -18.83 -10.38 7.74
N ASP A 29 -19.25 -11.03 8.82
CA ASP A 29 -18.40 -11.82 9.73
C ASP A 29 -19.29 -12.83 10.46
N ASP A 30 -18.88 -14.07 10.65
CA ASP A 30 -19.70 -15.10 11.31
C ASP A 30 -19.79 -14.90 12.83
N SER A 31 -18.80 -14.25 13.44
CA SER A 31 -18.76 -13.95 14.87
C SER A 31 -19.67 -12.77 15.24
N ALA A 32 -20.70 -13.01 16.03
CA ALA A 32 -21.60 -11.96 16.53
C ALA A 32 -20.85 -10.88 17.33
N VAL A 33 -19.83 -11.29 18.08
CA VAL A 33 -19.01 -10.37 18.89
C VAL A 33 -18.17 -9.46 18.01
N VAL A 34 -17.52 -10.02 16.98
CA VAL A 34 -16.72 -9.21 16.02
C VAL A 34 -17.62 -8.24 15.27
N ARG A 35 -18.78 -8.68 14.77
CA ARG A 35 -19.77 -7.79 14.13
C ARG A 35 -20.14 -6.61 15.02
N GLN A 36 -20.44 -6.89 16.31
CA GLN A 36 -20.80 -5.82 17.26
C GLN A 36 -19.65 -4.83 17.49
N VAL A 37 -18.42 -5.33 17.66
CA VAL A 37 -17.23 -4.48 17.88
C VAL A 37 -16.93 -3.64 16.64
N VAL A 38 -16.89 -4.25 15.46
CA VAL A 38 -16.64 -3.56 14.18
C VAL A 38 -17.71 -2.51 13.91
N THR A 39 -18.99 -2.84 14.09
CA THR A 39 -20.08 -1.88 13.95
C THR A 39 -19.94 -0.73 14.95
N GLY A 40 -19.63 -1.04 16.21
CA GLY A 40 -19.43 -0.01 17.24
C GLY A 40 -18.23 0.90 16.98
N ILE A 41 -17.17 0.41 16.34
CA ILE A 41 -16.03 1.21 15.90
C ILE A 41 -16.43 2.15 14.76
N LEU A 42 -17.02 1.61 13.70
CA LEU A 42 -17.39 2.37 12.51
C LEU A 42 -18.45 3.44 12.81
N SER A 43 -19.43 3.15 13.66
CA SER A 43 -20.48 4.10 14.06
C SER A 43 -19.99 5.28 14.91
N LYS A 44 -18.74 5.30 15.37
CA LYS A 44 -18.14 6.46 16.03
C LYS A 44 -17.83 7.58 15.05
N ASP A 45 -17.66 7.26 13.77
CA ASP A 45 -17.39 8.25 12.73
C ASP A 45 -18.68 8.65 12.02
N ARG A 46 -19.03 9.93 12.09
CA ARG A 46 -20.28 10.49 11.53
C ARG A 46 -20.37 10.39 9.99
N SER A 47 -19.25 10.16 9.32
CA SER A 47 -19.23 9.99 7.85
C SER A 47 -19.47 8.55 7.41
N ILE A 48 -19.64 7.59 8.34
CA ILE A 48 -19.84 6.17 8.04
C ILE A 48 -21.22 5.73 8.55
N ASN A 49 -21.99 5.10 7.68
CA ASN A 49 -23.27 4.46 8.01
C ASN A 49 -23.14 2.94 7.83
N VAL A 50 -23.26 2.19 8.93
CA VAL A 50 -23.31 0.72 8.86
C VAL A 50 -24.72 0.28 8.54
N MET A 51 -25.02 0.11 7.25
CA MET A 51 -26.33 -0.22 6.72
C MET A 51 -26.81 -1.64 7.12
N ALA A 52 -25.88 -2.58 7.31
CA ALA A 52 -26.15 -3.93 7.80
C ALA A 52 -24.88 -4.59 8.37
N ALA A 53 -25.09 -5.49 9.34
CA ALA A 53 -24.05 -6.38 9.86
C ALA A 53 -24.62 -7.82 9.85
N VAL A 54 -24.08 -8.69 8.99
CA VAL A 54 -24.64 -10.00 8.66
C VAL A 54 -23.66 -11.13 8.94
N ALA A 55 -24.20 -12.32 9.19
CA ALA A 55 -23.40 -13.47 9.64
C ALA A 55 -22.80 -14.28 8.48
N ASP A 56 -23.28 -14.10 7.26
CA ASP A 56 -22.74 -14.81 6.11
C ASP A 56 -22.98 -14.06 4.77
N PRO A 57 -22.25 -14.45 3.71
CA PRO A 57 -22.35 -13.87 2.38
C PRO A 57 -23.73 -13.94 1.72
N ILE A 58 -24.55 -14.94 2.01
CA ILE A 58 -25.87 -15.10 1.41
C ILE A 58 -26.79 -13.98 1.88
N PHE A 59 -26.78 -13.69 3.19
CA PHE A 59 -27.51 -12.55 3.75
C PHE A 59 -26.95 -11.22 3.28
N ALA A 60 -25.61 -11.12 3.10
CA ALA A 60 -24.98 -9.93 2.55
C ALA A 60 -25.52 -9.64 1.14
N MET A 61 -25.50 -10.63 0.24
CA MET A 61 -26.03 -10.48 -1.13
C MET A 61 -27.52 -10.09 -1.15
N ALA A 62 -28.34 -10.65 -0.28
CA ALA A 62 -29.76 -10.31 -0.19
C ALA A 62 -29.94 -8.83 0.19
N ARG A 63 -29.16 -8.30 1.14
CA ARG A 63 -29.17 -6.89 1.54
C ARG A 63 -28.64 -5.98 0.45
N MET A 64 -27.51 -6.34 -0.18
CA MET A 64 -26.88 -5.58 -1.25
C MET A 64 -27.79 -5.41 -2.48
N ARG A 65 -28.61 -6.40 -2.79
CA ARG A 65 -29.62 -6.28 -3.89
C ARG A 65 -30.66 -5.21 -3.64
N MET A 66 -30.96 -4.90 -2.38
CA MET A 66 -31.92 -3.84 -2.00
C MET A 66 -31.27 -2.45 -2.00
N ASN A 67 -30.10 -2.36 -1.42
CA ASN A 67 -29.27 -1.15 -1.40
C ASN A 67 -27.79 -1.56 -1.43
N TRP A 68 -27.03 -1.08 -2.44
CA TRP A 68 -25.64 -1.48 -2.65
C TRP A 68 -24.71 -0.63 -1.79
N PRO A 69 -23.77 -1.22 -1.00
CA PRO A 69 -22.85 -0.47 -0.16
C PRO A 69 -21.75 0.21 -0.98
N ASP A 70 -21.14 1.23 -0.40
CA ASP A 70 -19.92 1.85 -0.92
C ASP A 70 -18.68 1.03 -0.56
N VAL A 71 -18.70 0.36 0.61
CA VAL A 71 -17.58 -0.45 1.12
C VAL A 71 -18.12 -1.70 1.82
N ILE A 72 -17.41 -2.82 1.64
CA ILE A 72 -17.68 -4.08 2.35
C ILE A 72 -16.55 -4.35 3.32
N VAL A 73 -16.84 -4.58 4.60
CA VAL A 73 -15.90 -5.14 5.58
C VAL A 73 -16.18 -6.63 5.68
N LEU A 74 -15.20 -7.46 5.31
CA LEU A 74 -15.38 -8.89 5.09
C LEU A 74 -14.42 -9.72 5.91
N ASP A 75 -14.93 -10.69 6.66
CA ASP A 75 -14.14 -11.82 7.11
C ASP A 75 -13.95 -12.85 5.99
N VAL A 76 -12.76 -13.41 5.88
CA VAL A 76 -12.47 -14.47 4.90
C VAL A 76 -12.55 -15.87 5.51
N GLU A 77 -12.50 -15.98 6.84
CA GLU A 77 -12.51 -17.26 7.57
C GLU A 77 -13.92 -17.58 8.07
N MET A 78 -14.88 -17.80 7.16
CA MET A 78 -16.26 -18.11 7.51
C MET A 78 -16.65 -19.55 7.13
N PRO A 79 -17.49 -20.25 7.93
CA PRO A 79 -18.09 -21.52 7.53
C PRO A 79 -19.15 -21.29 6.42
N ARG A 80 -19.47 -22.32 5.64
CA ARG A 80 -20.47 -22.42 4.55
C ARG A 80 -20.02 -21.82 3.22
N MET A 81 -19.97 -20.52 3.05
CA MET A 81 -19.41 -19.85 1.87
C MET A 81 -18.16 -19.13 2.31
N ASP A 82 -17.02 -19.48 1.69
CA ASP A 82 -15.78 -18.77 1.99
C ASP A 82 -15.83 -17.32 1.47
N GLY A 83 -15.20 -16.42 2.23
CA GLY A 83 -15.19 -14.99 1.90
C GLY A 83 -14.54 -14.69 0.55
N ILE A 84 -13.64 -15.55 0.04
CA ILE A 84 -12.98 -15.38 -1.25
C ILE A 84 -13.96 -15.60 -2.40
N THR A 85 -14.80 -16.63 -2.30
CA THR A 85 -15.87 -16.88 -3.30
C THR A 85 -16.85 -15.71 -3.34
N PHE A 86 -17.26 -15.18 -2.18
CA PHE A 86 -18.11 -14.01 -2.10
C PHE A 86 -17.42 -12.78 -2.72
N LEU A 87 -16.16 -12.52 -2.38
CA LEU A 87 -15.37 -11.43 -2.94
C LEU A 87 -15.36 -11.48 -4.49
N LYS A 88 -15.05 -12.65 -5.06
CA LYS A 88 -15.04 -12.86 -6.51
C LYS A 88 -16.42 -12.58 -7.14
N GLN A 89 -17.50 -12.98 -6.48
CA GLN A 89 -18.87 -12.70 -6.95
C GLN A 89 -19.15 -11.20 -6.93
N VAL A 90 -18.79 -10.48 -5.87
CA VAL A 90 -18.95 -9.03 -5.77
C VAL A 90 -18.16 -8.32 -6.88
N MET A 91 -16.89 -8.69 -7.06
CA MET A 91 -16.02 -8.09 -8.08
C MET A 91 -16.51 -8.35 -9.50
N ALA A 92 -17.16 -9.48 -9.76
CA ALA A 92 -17.74 -9.82 -11.06
C ALA A 92 -19.07 -9.11 -11.33
N LEU A 93 -19.93 -8.95 -10.30
CA LEU A 93 -21.27 -8.36 -10.46
C LEU A 93 -21.22 -6.83 -10.49
N ARG A 94 -20.63 -6.24 -9.49
CA ARG A 94 -20.42 -4.80 -9.34
C ARG A 94 -19.18 -4.60 -8.49
N PRO A 95 -18.01 -4.34 -9.08
CA PRO A 95 -16.79 -4.09 -8.35
C PRO A 95 -17.01 -3.08 -7.22
N THR A 96 -16.75 -3.50 -5.99
CA THR A 96 -16.96 -2.71 -4.77
C THR A 96 -15.74 -2.90 -3.88
N PRO A 97 -15.19 -1.86 -3.25
CA PRO A 97 -14.05 -1.99 -2.36
C PRO A 97 -14.35 -2.94 -1.20
N VAL A 98 -13.50 -3.93 -0.99
CA VAL A 98 -13.61 -4.89 0.12
C VAL A 98 -12.41 -4.76 1.04
N VAL A 99 -12.66 -4.37 2.28
CA VAL A 99 -11.68 -4.33 3.37
C VAL A 99 -11.74 -5.69 4.10
N ILE A 100 -10.66 -6.45 4.05
CA ILE A 100 -10.57 -7.73 4.75
C ILE A 100 -10.28 -7.48 6.23
N CYS A 101 -11.10 -8.04 7.10
CA CYS A 101 -10.89 -8.05 8.55
C CYS A 101 -10.50 -9.47 8.97
N SER A 102 -9.21 -9.72 9.21
CA SER A 102 -8.68 -11.08 9.39
C SER A 102 -7.94 -11.26 10.72
N THR A 103 -7.88 -12.52 11.17
CA THR A 103 -7.12 -12.90 12.37
C THR A 103 -5.62 -12.96 12.05
N LEU A 104 -4.77 -12.65 13.05
CA LEU A 104 -3.31 -12.72 12.93
C LEU A 104 -2.79 -14.16 13.10
N THR A 105 -3.36 -15.12 12.37
CA THR A 105 -2.90 -16.51 12.33
C THR A 105 -2.15 -16.81 11.04
N THR A 106 -1.29 -17.81 11.02
CA THR A 106 -0.57 -18.22 9.80
C THR A 106 -1.54 -18.64 8.70
N ARG A 107 -2.57 -19.43 9.05
CA ARG A 107 -3.61 -19.85 8.10
C ARG A 107 -4.42 -18.66 7.59
N GLY A 108 -4.81 -17.74 8.49
CA GLY A 108 -5.51 -16.50 8.13
C GLY A 108 -4.68 -15.64 7.18
N ALA A 109 -3.35 -15.61 7.34
CA ALA A 109 -2.47 -14.86 6.45
C ALA A 109 -2.48 -15.40 5.01
N GLU A 110 -2.41 -16.71 4.82
CA GLU A 110 -2.46 -17.32 3.48
C GLU A 110 -3.82 -17.06 2.79
N THR A 111 -4.93 -17.26 3.49
CA THR A 111 -6.27 -16.97 2.98
C THR A 111 -6.44 -15.49 2.63
N THR A 112 -5.88 -14.62 3.46
CA THR A 112 -5.91 -13.17 3.24
C THR A 112 -5.10 -12.76 2.00
N MET A 113 -3.93 -13.39 1.75
CA MET A 113 -3.17 -13.15 0.52
C MET A 113 -3.95 -13.58 -0.73
N GLN A 114 -4.71 -14.68 -0.66
CA GLN A 114 -5.61 -15.10 -1.74
C GLN A 114 -6.74 -14.08 -1.96
N ALA A 115 -7.29 -13.50 -0.89
CA ALA A 115 -8.31 -12.44 -1.00
C ALA A 115 -7.75 -11.17 -1.65
N LEU A 116 -6.54 -10.73 -1.29
CA LEU A 116 -5.88 -9.61 -1.97
C LEU A 116 -5.67 -9.88 -3.47
N ALA A 117 -5.22 -11.09 -3.81
CA ALA A 117 -5.08 -11.50 -5.21
C ALA A 117 -6.42 -11.56 -5.96
N ALA A 118 -7.52 -11.81 -5.25
CA ALA A 118 -8.87 -11.80 -5.81
C ALA A 118 -9.48 -10.40 -5.92
N GLY A 119 -8.74 -9.33 -5.57
CA GLY A 119 -9.14 -7.93 -5.72
C GLY A 119 -9.61 -7.26 -4.43
N ALA A 120 -9.33 -7.82 -3.24
CA ALA A 120 -9.57 -7.10 -2.00
C ALA A 120 -8.73 -5.82 -1.93
N PHE A 121 -9.32 -4.77 -1.37
CA PHE A 121 -8.73 -3.44 -1.32
C PHE A 121 -7.54 -3.37 -0.34
N THR A 122 -7.74 -3.85 0.88
CA THR A 122 -6.72 -3.84 1.95
C THR A 122 -7.09 -4.82 3.06
N ILE A 123 -6.16 -5.00 4.01
CA ILE A 123 -6.32 -5.87 5.18
C ILE A 123 -6.25 -5.03 6.44
N VAL A 124 -7.12 -5.32 7.38
CA VAL A 124 -7.10 -4.83 8.76
C VAL A 124 -7.11 -6.02 9.72
N ALA A 125 -6.31 -5.97 10.77
CA ALA A 125 -6.34 -7.00 11.81
C ALA A 125 -7.66 -6.95 12.58
N LYS A 126 -8.26 -8.10 12.88
CA LYS A 126 -9.45 -8.18 13.75
C LYS A 126 -9.15 -7.57 15.12
N PRO A 127 -10.04 -6.70 15.64
CA PRO A 127 -9.87 -6.10 16.96
C PRO A 127 -9.79 -7.19 18.04
N LYS A 128 -8.71 -7.19 18.83
CA LYS A 128 -8.59 -8.10 19.99
C LYS A 128 -9.37 -7.55 21.16
N ILE A 129 -10.29 -8.36 21.68
CA ILE A 129 -11.14 -8.00 22.83
C ILE A 129 -10.28 -8.02 24.10
N GLY A 130 -10.30 -6.95 24.89
CA GLY A 130 -9.67 -6.91 26.22
C GLY A 130 -8.43 -6.03 26.38
N ILE A 131 -7.89 -5.44 25.33
CA ILE A 131 -6.72 -4.54 25.41
C ILE A 131 -7.13 -3.15 24.90
N LYS A 132 -7.28 -2.16 25.82
CA LYS A 132 -7.79 -0.81 25.48
C LYS A 132 -6.97 -0.07 24.40
N ASP A 133 -5.65 -0.11 24.50
CA ASP A 133 -4.77 0.60 23.57
C ASP A 133 -4.81 -0.04 22.16
N PHE A 134 -4.87 -1.36 22.08
CA PHE A 134 -5.02 -2.10 20.83
C PHE A 134 -6.36 -1.82 20.13
N LEU A 135 -7.43 -1.55 20.90
CA LEU A 135 -8.75 -1.19 20.34
C LEU A 135 -8.74 0.21 19.71
N LEU A 136 -7.95 1.15 20.23
CA LEU A 136 -7.85 2.51 19.66
C LEU A 136 -7.07 2.50 18.34
N ASP A 137 -5.95 1.81 18.27
CA ASP A 137 -5.14 1.70 17.05
C ASP A 137 -5.91 0.94 15.96
N ALA A 138 -6.49 -0.22 16.29
CA ALA A 138 -7.32 -0.99 15.36
C ALA A 138 -8.57 -0.21 14.89
N ALA A 139 -9.15 0.65 15.73
CA ALA A 139 -10.27 1.49 15.35
C ALA A 139 -9.85 2.55 14.33
N THR A 140 -8.70 3.19 14.54
CA THR A 140 -8.15 4.20 13.61
C THR A 140 -7.83 3.57 12.27
N ASP A 141 -7.20 2.39 12.26
CA ASP A 141 -6.86 1.64 11.05
C ASP A 141 -8.10 1.23 10.26
N LEU A 142 -9.13 0.70 10.93
CA LEU A 142 -10.36 0.27 10.29
C LEU A 142 -11.15 1.43 9.68
N ILE A 143 -11.34 2.53 10.43
CA ILE A 143 -12.02 3.73 9.93
C ILE A 143 -11.23 4.33 8.77
N GLY A 144 -9.90 4.42 8.89
CA GLY A 144 -9.02 4.88 7.83
C GLY A 144 -9.13 4.03 6.56
N ALA A 145 -9.09 2.70 6.71
CA ALA A 145 -9.24 1.75 5.60
C ALA A 145 -10.58 1.89 4.88
N VAL A 146 -11.69 2.02 5.62
CA VAL A 146 -13.03 2.22 5.04
C VAL A 146 -13.13 3.55 4.29
N LYS A 147 -12.61 4.65 4.85
CA LYS A 147 -12.58 5.96 4.19
C LYS A 147 -11.71 5.98 2.94
N ALA A 148 -10.58 5.30 2.98
CA ALA A 148 -9.71 5.14 1.82
C ALA A 148 -10.39 4.30 0.73
N ALA A 149 -11.06 3.20 1.13
CA ALA A 149 -11.80 2.33 0.24
C ALA A 149 -12.92 3.05 -0.51
N ALA A 150 -13.68 3.88 0.18
CA ALA A 150 -14.77 4.67 -0.44
C ALA A 150 -14.28 5.69 -1.49
N ARG A 151 -13.00 6.08 -1.46
CA ARG A 151 -12.38 7.04 -2.38
C ARG A 151 -11.49 6.38 -3.43
N ALA A 152 -11.37 5.06 -3.39
CA ALA A 152 -10.43 4.33 -4.22
C ALA A 152 -10.85 4.26 -5.68
N ASN A 153 -9.88 4.27 -6.57
CA ASN A 153 -10.08 3.90 -7.97
C ASN A 153 -10.10 2.37 -8.11
N ILE A 154 -11.29 1.77 -7.97
CA ILE A 154 -11.48 0.31 -7.97
C ILE A 154 -11.09 -0.32 -9.31
N ARG A 155 -11.12 0.43 -10.40
CA ARG A 155 -10.72 -0.09 -11.73
C ARG A 155 -9.28 -0.59 -11.73
N ASN A 156 -8.43 -0.01 -10.88
CA ASN A 156 -7.03 -0.39 -10.74
C ASN A 156 -6.81 -1.61 -9.81
N LEU A 157 -7.87 -2.11 -9.13
CA LEU A 157 -7.84 -3.35 -8.33
C LEU A 157 -8.19 -4.60 -9.13
N VAL A 158 -8.91 -4.44 -10.26
CA VAL A 158 -9.27 -5.57 -11.12
C VAL A 158 -8.10 -5.83 -12.05
N PRO A 159 -7.47 -7.03 -12.05
CA PRO A 159 -6.43 -7.35 -13.01
C PRO A 159 -7.00 -7.21 -14.42
N SER A 160 -6.55 -6.20 -15.16
CA SER A 160 -6.76 -6.20 -16.61
C SER A 160 -6.05 -7.43 -17.15
N ALA A 161 -6.77 -8.27 -17.92
CA ALA A 161 -6.15 -9.39 -18.62
C ALA A 161 -4.91 -8.86 -19.37
N PRO A 162 -3.77 -9.57 -19.33
CA PRO A 162 -2.55 -9.08 -19.94
C PRO A 162 -2.80 -8.89 -21.44
N ALA A 163 -2.85 -7.64 -21.87
CA ALA A 163 -2.69 -7.31 -23.27
C ALA A 163 -1.30 -7.80 -23.63
N GLY A 164 -1.25 -8.83 -24.51
CA GLY A 164 -0.02 -9.48 -24.91
C GLY A 164 1.00 -8.48 -25.42
N THR A 165 1.93 -8.14 -24.59
CA THR A 165 3.13 -7.38 -24.97
C THR A 165 4.20 -8.41 -25.34
N GLN A 166 4.41 -8.56 -26.65
CA GLN A 166 5.58 -9.25 -27.16
C GLN A 166 6.82 -8.50 -26.64
N VAL A 167 7.60 -9.16 -25.82
CA VAL A 167 8.92 -8.71 -25.42
C VAL A 167 9.84 -8.96 -26.61
N ALA A 168 10.24 -7.90 -27.30
CA ALA A 168 11.33 -7.98 -28.27
C ALA A 168 12.65 -8.08 -27.48
N ASP A 169 13.24 -9.26 -27.53
CA ASP A 169 14.62 -9.49 -27.10
C ASP A 169 15.58 -8.75 -28.05
N ALA A 170 16.29 -7.75 -27.52
CA ALA A 170 17.47 -7.22 -28.16
C ALA A 170 18.70 -7.68 -27.37
N PRO A 171 19.72 -8.29 -28.01
CA PRO A 171 20.91 -8.74 -27.33
C PRO A 171 21.78 -7.54 -26.96
N ALA A 172 22.20 -7.43 -25.71
CA ALA A 172 23.17 -6.46 -25.23
C ALA A 172 24.57 -7.04 -25.36
N GLU A 173 25.41 -6.40 -26.15
CA GLU A 173 26.86 -6.63 -26.20
C GLU A 173 27.53 -5.97 -25.01
N THR A 174 28.37 -6.72 -24.32
CA THR A 174 29.17 -6.28 -23.17
C THR A 174 30.60 -5.97 -23.60
N GLU A 175 31.07 -4.76 -23.31
CA GLU A 175 32.48 -4.43 -23.29
C GLU A 175 32.97 -4.24 -21.84
N PRO A 176 34.12 -4.82 -21.43
CA PRO A 176 34.61 -4.70 -20.06
C PRO A 176 35.59 -3.52 -19.94
N GLY A 177 35.17 -2.48 -19.24
CA GLY A 177 36.04 -1.38 -18.82
C GLY A 177 36.54 -1.55 -17.40
N THR A 178 37.82 -1.84 -17.25
CA THR A 178 38.52 -1.96 -15.95
C THR A 178 38.87 -0.57 -15.43
N GLN A 179 38.20 -0.12 -14.36
CA GLN A 179 38.75 0.93 -13.48
C GLN A 179 38.45 0.57 -12.03
N ALA A 180 39.53 0.43 -11.25
CA ALA A 180 39.46 0.22 -9.82
C ALA A 180 38.94 1.49 -9.14
N LEU A 181 37.75 1.45 -8.55
CA LEU A 181 37.11 2.57 -7.89
C LEU A 181 36.87 2.25 -6.42
N SER A 182 37.33 3.12 -5.54
CA SER A 182 37.00 3.16 -4.11
C SER A 182 35.55 3.56 -3.83
N GLU A 183 34.75 3.82 -4.83
CA GLU A 183 33.30 4.09 -4.74
C GLU A 183 32.54 2.78 -4.99
N THR A 184 31.55 2.48 -4.13
CA THR A 184 30.69 1.33 -4.35
C THR A 184 29.85 1.56 -5.61
N THR A 185 29.93 0.63 -6.54
CA THR A 185 29.09 0.60 -7.74
C THR A 185 27.73 -0.05 -7.47
N ASP A 186 27.57 -0.65 -6.28
CA ASP A 186 26.28 -1.24 -5.89
C ASP A 186 25.23 -0.15 -5.73
N ARG A 187 24.16 -0.30 -6.48
CA ARG A 187 22.98 0.60 -6.42
C ARG A 187 21.80 -0.15 -5.81
N VAL A 188 21.00 0.56 -5.03
CA VAL A 188 19.85 0.01 -4.33
C VAL A 188 18.56 0.69 -4.76
N VAL A 189 17.49 -0.10 -4.88
CA VAL A 189 16.13 0.41 -5.10
C VAL A 189 15.35 0.33 -3.79
N ALA A 190 14.76 1.44 -3.36
CA ALA A 190 13.90 1.50 -2.19
C ALA A 190 12.47 1.80 -2.63
N ILE A 191 11.53 0.95 -2.23
CA ILE A 191 10.12 1.08 -2.61
C ILE A 191 9.27 1.23 -1.36
N GLY A 192 8.41 2.25 -1.35
CA GLY A 192 7.42 2.50 -0.30
C GLY A 192 6.00 2.44 -0.85
N THR A 193 5.13 1.70 -0.19
CA THR A 193 3.74 1.51 -0.63
C THR A 193 2.81 1.10 0.51
N SER A 194 1.50 1.25 0.31
CA SER A 194 0.47 0.94 1.30
C SER A 194 -0.76 0.34 0.64
N THR A 195 -1.89 0.99 0.70
CA THR A 195 -3.17 0.53 0.12
C THR A 195 -3.09 0.39 -1.40
N GLY A 196 -3.46 -0.76 -1.92
CA GLY A 196 -3.28 -1.14 -3.33
C GLY A 196 -1.84 -1.55 -3.68
N GLY A 197 -0.94 -1.46 -2.70
CA GLY A 197 0.48 -1.74 -2.90
C GLY A 197 0.81 -3.20 -3.14
N THR A 198 0.03 -4.12 -2.61
CA THR A 198 0.25 -5.56 -2.81
C THR A 198 0.14 -5.95 -4.28
N GLN A 199 -0.91 -5.49 -4.97
CA GLN A 199 -1.10 -5.72 -6.39
C GLN A 199 -0.07 -4.93 -7.22
N ALA A 200 0.22 -3.69 -6.82
CA ALA A 200 1.22 -2.87 -7.50
C ALA A 200 2.62 -3.49 -7.42
N LEU A 201 3.03 -4.00 -6.26
CA LEU A 201 4.31 -4.71 -6.09
C LEU A 201 4.35 -6.03 -6.88
N GLU A 202 3.24 -6.78 -6.93
CA GLU A 202 3.14 -7.98 -7.75
C GLU A 202 3.43 -7.67 -9.23
N LEU A 203 2.81 -6.60 -9.78
CA LEU A 203 3.05 -6.17 -11.16
C LEU A 203 4.49 -5.71 -11.39
N VAL A 204 5.05 -4.90 -10.51
CA VAL A 204 6.40 -4.35 -10.67
C VAL A 204 7.46 -5.43 -10.53
N LEU A 205 7.42 -6.22 -9.45
CA LEU A 205 8.47 -7.20 -9.15
C LEU A 205 8.45 -8.41 -10.09
N SER A 206 7.27 -8.86 -10.53
CA SER A 206 7.16 -9.97 -11.49
C SER A 206 7.70 -9.63 -12.90
N ALA A 207 7.73 -8.33 -13.25
CA ALA A 207 8.29 -7.85 -14.52
C ALA A 207 9.82 -7.65 -14.48
N LEU A 208 10.48 -7.89 -13.34
CA LEU A 208 11.92 -7.70 -13.21
C LEU A 208 12.69 -8.97 -13.56
N PRO A 209 13.79 -8.85 -14.34
CA PRO A 209 14.68 -9.97 -14.64
C PRO A 209 15.55 -10.33 -13.43
N ARG A 210 16.13 -11.55 -13.45
CA ARG A 210 17.00 -12.08 -12.37
C ARG A 210 18.21 -11.20 -12.02
N VAL A 211 18.69 -10.40 -12.95
CA VAL A 211 19.85 -9.51 -12.78
C VAL A 211 19.47 -8.11 -12.30
N SER A 212 18.25 -7.90 -11.85
CA SER A 212 17.82 -6.62 -11.28
C SER A 212 18.64 -6.24 -10.06
N ARG A 213 18.73 -4.94 -9.77
CA ARG A 213 19.38 -4.41 -8.56
C ARG A 213 18.77 -4.97 -7.29
N GLY A 214 19.52 -4.88 -6.20
CA GLY A 214 18.99 -5.18 -4.86
C GLY A 214 17.88 -4.21 -4.48
N ILE A 215 16.77 -4.76 -3.99
CA ILE A 215 15.54 -4.00 -3.71
C ILE A 215 15.21 -4.13 -2.21
N VAL A 216 14.82 -3.02 -1.58
CA VAL A 216 14.27 -2.99 -0.23
C VAL A 216 12.88 -2.37 -0.28
N VAL A 217 11.90 -3.04 0.32
CA VAL A 217 10.48 -2.68 0.20
C VAL A 217 9.85 -2.52 1.56
N VAL A 218 9.15 -1.42 1.78
CA VAL A 218 8.16 -1.29 2.85
C VAL A 218 6.76 -1.29 2.23
N GLN A 219 5.98 -2.29 2.57
CA GLN A 219 4.54 -2.35 2.41
C GLN A 219 3.91 -2.23 3.79
N HIS A 220 3.02 -1.25 4.00
CA HIS A 220 2.25 -1.19 5.24
C HIS A 220 1.36 -2.41 5.36
N MET A 221 1.72 -3.30 6.26
CA MET A 221 1.04 -4.57 6.46
C MET A 221 1.25 -5.04 7.92
N PRO A 222 0.21 -5.60 8.58
CA PRO A 222 0.36 -6.11 9.93
C PRO A 222 1.36 -7.25 10.02
N GLU A 223 1.87 -7.48 11.24
CA GLU A 223 2.73 -8.62 11.57
C GLU A 223 2.12 -9.95 11.08
N LYS A 224 2.95 -10.88 10.64
CA LYS A 224 2.63 -12.20 10.09
C LYS A 224 2.08 -12.23 8.66
N PHE A 225 1.55 -11.12 8.14
CA PHE A 225 1.12 -11.07 6.74
C PHE A 225 2.30 -10.82 5.79
N THR A 226 3.35 -10.13 6.23
CA THR A 226 4.53 -9.81 5.41
C THR A 226 5.31 -11.05 4.97
N ALA A 227 5.42 -12.07 5.83
CA ALA A 227 6.05 -13.34 5.47
C ALA A 227 5.28 -14.09 4.38
N ALA A 228 3.94 -14.20 4.52
CA ALA A 228 3.08 -14.83 3.51
C ALA A 228 3.09 -14.06 2.18
N PHE A 229 3.13 -12.72 2.23
CA PHE A 229 3.24 -11.86 1.07
C PHE A 229 4.57 -12.05 0.35
N ALA A 230 5.69 -12.05 1.06
CA ALA A 230 7.02 -12.30 0.49
C ALA A 230 7.09 -13.69 -0.15
N ALA A 231 6.57 -14.73 0.52
CA ALA A 231 6.53 -16.09 -0.01
C ALA A 231 5.70 -16.18 -1.31
N ARG A 232 4.55 -15.50 -1.37
CA ARG A 232 3.73 -15.41 -2.58
C ARG A 232 4.47 -14.71 -3.72
N LEU A 233 5.09 -13.56 -3.47
CA LEU A 233 5.88 -12.86 -4.48
C LEU A 233 7.04 -13.71 -5.00
N ASN A 234 7.72 -14.43 -4.11
CA ASN A 234 8.81 -15.33 -4.50
C ASN A 234 8.39 -16.46 -5.46
N GLN A 235 7.11 -16.88 -5.41
CA GLN A 235 6.59 -17.90 -6.33
C GLN A 235 6.35 -17.38 -7.75
N ILE A 236 6.09 -16.07 -7.91
CA ILE A 236 5.68 -15.48 -9.20
C ILE A 236 6.75 -14.58 -9.82
N CYS A 237 7.77 -14.19 -9.07
CA CYS A 237 8.86 -13.34 -9.52
C CYS A 237 10.06 -14.17 -10.00
N GLN A 238 10.84 -13.62 -10.94
CA GLN A 238 12.13 -14.20 -11.35
C GLN A 238 13.26 -13.90 -10.35
N ILE A 239 13.17 -12.78 -9.63
CA ILE A 239 14.07 -12.40 -8.55
C ILE A 239 13.68 -13.14 -7.26
N GLU A 240 14.65 -13.37 -6.37
CA GLU A 240 14.37 -13.87 -5.02
C GLU A 240 13.61 -12.81 -4.22
N VAL A 241 12.48 -13.17 -3.61
CA VAL A 241 11.74 -12.28 -2.70
C VAL A 241 11.61 -12.94 -1.34
N LYS A 242 12.05 -12.27 -0.28
CA LYS A 242 11.95 -12.79 1.08
C LYS A 242 11.58 -11.68 2.08
N GLU A 243 10.96 -12.07 3.18
CA GLU A 243 10.86 -11.20 4.35
C GLU A 243 12.25 -10.97 4.93
N ALA A 244 12.58 -9.71 5.19
CA ALA A 244 13.90 -9.30 5.64
C ALA A 244 14.22 -9.78 7.06
N GLN A 245 15.43 -10.26 7.26
CA GLN A 245 16.01 -10.54 8.56
C GLN A 245 17.15 -9.55 8.85
N HIS A 246 17.40 -9.30 10.13
CA HIS A 246 18.53 -8.44 10.52
C HIS A 246 19.85 -8.96 9.94
N GLY A 247 20.60 -8.09 9.27
CA GLY A 247 21.87 -8.43 8.63
C GLY A 247 21.77 -8.96 7.20
N ASP A 248 20.55 -9.14 6.65
CA ASP A 248 20.39 -9.57 5.26
C ASP A 248 21.09 -8.60 4.30
N ARG A 249 21.88 -9.14 3.38
CA ARG A 249 22.54 -8.34 2.34
C ARG A 249 21.58 -7.95 1.24
N VAL A 250 21.66 -6.69 0.83
CA VAL A 250 20.97 -6.16 -0.36
C VAL A 250 21.85 -6.46 -1.57
N ILE A 251 21.46 -7.49 -2.33
CA ILE A 251 22.24 -7.97 -3.47
C ILE A 251 21.41 -7.97 -4.75
N PRO A 252 22.02 -7.89 -5.93
CA PRO A 252 21.31 -8.03 -7.20
C PRO A 252 20.48 -9.31 -7.25
N GLY A 253 19.31 -9.23 -7.87
CA GLY A 253 18.38 -10.37 -7.98
C GLY A 253 17.57 -10.66 -6.74
N ARG A 254 17.61 -9.80 -5.70
CA ARG A 254 16.88 -10.00 -4.44
C ARG A 254 16.06 -8.79 -4.04
N ALA A 255 14.81 -9.01 -3.63
CA ALA A 255 13.96 -8.04 -2.95
C ALA A 255 13.73 -8.45 -1.49
N LEU A 256 13.94 -7.52 -0.58
CA LEU A 256 13.75 -7.67 0.86
C LEU A 256 12.50 -6.92 1.28
N ILE A 257 11.48 -7.63 1.80
CA ILE A 257 10.23 -7.05 2.30
C ILE A 257 10.37 -6.79 3.80
N ALA A 258 10.11 -5.58 4.25
CA ALA A 258 10.15 -5.24 5.66
C ALA A 258 9.16 -6.07 6.49
N PRO A 259 9.56 -6.69 7.61
CA PRO A 259 8.65 -7.45 8.45
C PRO A 259 7.66 -6.53 9.17
N GLY A 260 6.40 -6.97 9.25
CA GLY A 260 5.37 -6.28 10.02
C GLY A 260 5.73 -6.19 11.50
N GLY A 261 5.37 -5.09 12.15
CA GLY A 261 5.67 -4.86 13.56
C GLY A 261 7.11 -4.41 13.85
N LYS A 262 8.00 -4.30 12.85
CA LYS A 262 9.38 -3.83 12.98
C LYS A 262 9.73 -2.82 11.90
N HIS A 263 10.77 -2.00 12.13
CA HIS A 263 11.34 -1.15 11.09
C HIS A 263 12.48 -1.86 10.38
N MET A 264 12.57 -1.66 9.07
CA MET A 264 13.72 -2.06 8.26
C MET A 264 14.48 -0.81 7.82
N LEU A 265 15.75 -0.73 8.10
CA LEU A 265 16.66 0.36 7.75
C LEU A 265 17.78 -0.17 6.87
N LEU A 266 18.19 0.62 5.88
CA LEU A 266 19.42 0.34 5.13
C LEU A 266 20.62 0.70 5.97
N LYS A 267 21.67 -0.09 5.89
CA LYS A 267 23.00 0.17 6.47
C LYS A 267 24.07 -0.14 5.43
N ARG A 268 25.25 0.43 5.64
CA ARG A 268 26.42 0.18 4.79
C ARG A 268 27.61 -0.29 5.62
N SER A 269 28.28 -1.32 5.15
CA SER A 269 29.56 -1.81 5.70
C SER A 269 30.56 -1.96 4.55
N GLY A 270 31.54 -1.07 4.50
CA GLY A 270 32.45 -0.99 3.35
C GLY A 270 31.70 -0.69 2.06
N ALA A 271 31.86 -1.56 1.05
CA ALA A 271 31.16 -1.45 -0.24
C ALA A 271 29.78 -2.11 -0.26
N GLN A 272 29.35 -2.79 0.82
CA GLN A 272 28.15 -3.62 0.83
C GLN A 272 27.01 -2.96 1.58
N TYR A 273 25.79 -3.12 1.05
CA TYR A 273 24.56 -2.75 1.74
C TYR A 273 23.94 -3.97 2.43
N HIS A 274 23.38 -3.75 3.62
CA HIS A 274 22.62 -4.73 4.38
C HIS A 274 21.44 -4.04 5.10
N VAL A 275 20.50 -4.79 5.58
CA VAL A 275 19.36 -4.24 6.30
C VAL A 275 19.50 -4.48 7.81
N GLU A 276 19.12 -3.44 8.57
CA GLU A 276 18.90 -3.54 10.02
C GLU A 276 17.41 -3.67 10.26
N VAL A 277 16.96 -4.80 10.79
CA VAL A 277 15.58 -5.00 11.24
C VAL A 277 15.55 -4.81 12.76
N LYS A 278 14.76 -3.86 13.23
CA LYS A 278 14.70 -3.50 14.65
C LYS A 278 13.31 -3.09 15.12
N ASP A 279 13.10 -3.24 16.41
CA ASP A 279 11.94 -2.64 17.08
C ASP A 279 12.10 -1.12 17.17
N GLY A 280 11.00 -0.40 17.38
CA GLY A 280 10.99 1.04 17.51
C GLY A 280 9.58 1.60 17.72
N PRO A 281 9.44 2.89 18.05
CA PRO A 281 8.14 3.53 18.09
C PRO A 281 7.52 3.59 16.69
N LEU A 282 6.20 3.79 16.61
CA LEU A 282 5.54 4.08 15.34
C LEU A 282 6.11 5.37 14.72
N VAL A 283 6.39 5.35 13.44
CA VAL A 283 6.76 6.52 12.63
C VAL A 283 5.63 6.80 11.66
N ASN A 284 5.05 8.01 11.69
CA ASN A 284 3.86 8.37 10.93
C ASN A 284 2.71 7.35 11.11
N HIS A 285 2.51 6.88 12.35
CA HIS A 285 1.54 5.83 12.73
C HIS A 285 1.80 4.43 12.17
N HIS A 286 2.96 4.19 11.51
CA HIS A 286 3.28 2.90 10.86
C HIS A 286 4.52 2.22 11.42
N ARG A 287 4.48 0.89 11.41
CA ARG A 287 5.62 0.00 11.68
C ARG A 287 5.39 -1.35 10.96
N PRO A 288 6.10 -1.57 9.81
CA PRO A 288 7.20 -0.77 9.25
C PRO A 288 6.73 0.60 8.71
N SER A 289 7.66 1.58 8.66
CA SER A 289 7.43 2.89 8.06
C SER A 289 8.31 3.08 6.83
N VAL A 290 7.75 3.62 5.77
CA VAL A 290 8.44 4.03 4.54
C VAL A 290 9.42 5.16 4.83
N GLU A 291 9.01 6.11 5.67
CA GLU A 291 9.85 7.23 6.10
C GLU A 291 11.15 6.75 6.75
N ALA A 292 11.07 5.77 7.65
CA ALA A 292 12.25 5.22 8.34
C ALA A 292 13.21 4.54 7.35
N LEU A 293 12.67 3.79 6.37
CA LEU A 293 13.47 3.20 5.31
C LEU A 293 14.14 4.27 4.44
N PHE A 294 13.38 5.21 3.88
CA PHE A 294 13.88 6.20 2.94
C PHE A 294 14.94 7.11 3.55
N ARG A 295 14.77 7.56 4.80
CA ARG A 295 15.80 8.30 5.53
C ARG A 295 17.10 7.52 5.65
N SER A 296 17.03 6.24 5.97
CA SER A 296 18.22 5.41 6.04
C SER A 296 18.89 5.22 4.68
N VAL A 297 18.08 5.11 3.60
CA VAL A 297 18.58 5.02 2.23
C VAL A 297 19.25 6.33 1.80
N ALA A 298 18.66 7.48 2.11
CA ALA A 298 19.27 8.79 1.88
C ALA A 298 20.66 8.89 2.55
N GLN A 299 20.75 8.46 3.81
CA GLN A 299 21.98 8.51 4.61
C GLN A 299 23.08 7.58 4.09
N TYR A 300 22.75 6.34 3.73
CA TYR A 300 23.74 5.30 3.47
C TYR A 300 24.01 5.02 1.99
N ALA A 301 23.07 5.33 1.10
CA ALA A 301 23.23 5.10 -0.33
C ALA A 301 23.30 6.40 -1.15
N GLY A 302 22.61 7.48 -0.73
CA GLY A 302 22.63 8.77 -1.40
C GLY A 302 22.43 8.63 -2.92
N LYS A 303 23.36 9.14 -3.73
CA LYS A 303 23.32 9.10 -5.20
C LYS A 303 23.24 7.69 -5.80
N ASN A 304 23.58 6.65 -5.03
CA ASN A 304 23.50 5.26 -5.47
C ASN A 304 22.13 4.62 -5.23
N ALA A 305 21.11 5.42 -4.90
CA ALA A 305 19.77 4.94 -4.65
C ALA A 305 18.77 5.38 -5.73
N LEU A 306 17.74 4.55 -5.92
CA LEU A 306 16.49 4.90 -6.58
C LEU A 306 15.38 4.77 -5.56
N GLY A 307 14.71 5.89 -5.22
CA GLY A 307 13.55 5.92 -4.35
C GLY A 307 12.26 5.86 -5.16
N ILE A 308 11.34 4.99 -4.79
CA ILE A 308 10.04 4.85 -5.47
C ILE A 308 8.93 4.89 -4.43
N ILE A 309 8.01 5.84 -4.56
CA ILE A 309 6.81 5.92 -3.75
C ILE A 309 5.59 5.56 -4.61
N MET A 310 4.79 4.59 -4.13
CA MET A 310 3.67 4.07 -4.89
C MET A 310 2.35 4.27 -4.13
N THR A 311 1.28 3.76 -4.71
CA THR A 311 -0.08 3.85 -4.17
C THR A 311 -0.14 3.62 -2.67
N GLY A 312 -0.89 4.45 -1.98
CA GLY A 312 -1.08 4.38 -0.53
C GLY A 312 -1.77 5.62 0.03
N MET A 313 -2.37 5.47 1.20
CA MET A 313 -3.01 6.56 1.93
C MET A 313 -1.99 7.25 2.86
N GLY A 314 -2.18 8.54 3.12
CA GLY A 314 -1.36 9.32 4.03
C GLY A 314 -0.12 9.91 3.37
N ASP A 315 0.88 10.22 4.20
CA ASP A 315 2.09 10.95 3.84
C ASP A 315 3.40 10.23 4.23
N ASP A 316 3.30 8.99 4.75
CA ASP A 316 4.48 8.23 5.17
C ASP A 316 5.43 7.98 3.99
N GLY A 317 6.68 8.36 4.17
CA GLY A 317 7.73 8.30 3.15
C GLY A 317 7.89 9.56 2.30
N ALA A 318 6.96 10.52 2.36
CA ALA A 318 7.04 11.73 1.52
C ALA A 318 8.26 12.59 1.86
N ARG A 319 8.55 12.80 3.15
CA ARG A 319 9.74 13.53 3.61
C ARG A 319 11.01 12.72 3.40
N GLY A 320 10.98 11.42 3.66
CA GLY A 320 12.12 10.53 3.41
C GLY A 320 12.50 10.49 1.94
N LEU A 321 11.54 10.55 1.02
CA LEU A 321 11.79 10.65 -0.42
C LEU A 321 12.43 11.99 -0.78
N LEU A 322 11.97 13.09 -0.17
CA LEU A 322 12.64 14.40 -0.32
C LEU A 322 14.08 14.36 0.19
N GLU A 323 14.35 13.71 1.34
CA GLU A 323 15.70 13.54 1.85
C GLU A 323 16.57 12.70 0.89
N MET A 324 16.02 11.65 0.26
CA MET A 324 16.69 10.89 -0.80
C MET A 324 17.02 11.77 -2.01
N TYR A 325 16.06 12.57 -2.49
CA TYR A 325 16.26 13.52 -3.57
C TYR A 325 17.40 14.51 -3.26
N GLN A 326 17.37 15.11 -2.07
CA GLN A 326 18.39 16.05 -1.60
C GLN A 326 19.79 15.40 -1.46
N ALA A 327 19.83 14.10 -1.14
CA ALA A 327 21.06 13.30 -1.10
C ALA A 327 21.56 12.87 -2.50
N GLY A 328 20.92 13.31 -3.58
CA GLY A 328 21.28 13.03 -4.96
C GLY A 328 20.77 11.69 -5.48
N ALA A 329 19.88 11.00 -4.78
CA ALA A 329 19.19 9.83 -5.29
C ALA A 329 18.19 10.24 -6.37
N ARG A 330 17.93 9.35 -7.32
CA ARG A 330 16.78 9.51 -8.21
C ARG A 330 15.51 9.10 -7.49
N THR A 331 14.41 9.81 -7.78
CA THR A 331 13.15 9.60 -7.10
C THR A 331 11.98 9.53 -8.08
N ILE A 332 11.09 8.55 -7.84
CA ILE A 332 9.93 8.29 -8.70
C ILE A 332 8.67 8.23 -7.84
N ALA A 333 7.59 8.82 -8.34
CA ALA A 333 6.26 8.65 -7.80
C ALA A 333 5.35 7.96 -8.83
N GLN A 334 4.50 7.05 -8.37
CA GLN A 334 3.42 6.50 -9.18
C GLN A 334 2.41 7.61 -9.50
N ASP A 335 1.89 7.64 -10.74
CA ASP A 335 0.90 8.62 -11.17
C ASP A 335 -0.48 8.41 -10.54
N GLU A 336 -1.31 9.45 -10.60
CA GLU A 336 -2.66 9.44 -10.03
C GLU A 336 -3.57 8.43 -10.74
N GLU A 337 -3.44 8.33 -12.06
CA GLU A 337 -4.31 7.52 -12.90
C GLU A 337 -4.18 6.02 -12.59
N SER A 338 -2.96 5.52 -12.36
CA SER A 338 -2.72 4.11 -12.04
C SER A 338 -2.74 3.80 -10.55
N CYS A 339 -2.77 4.81 -9.67
CA CYS A 339 -2.91 4.59 -8.22
C CYS A 339 -4.30 4.07 -7.86
N VAL A 340 -4.37 3.13 -6.93
CA VAL A 340 -5.60 2.77 -6.22
C VAL A 340 -6.00 3.88 -5.25
N VAL A 341 -5.00 4.42 -4.52
CA VAL A 341 -5.13 5.58 -3.63
C VAL A 341 -3.95 6.51 -3.89
N PHE A 342 -4.23 7.72 -4.43
CA PHE A 342 -3.22 8.74 -4.68
C PHE A 342 -3.05 9.63 -3.45
N GLY A 343 -2.46 9.06 -2.37
CA GLY A 343 -2.15 9.77 -1.13
C GLY A 343 -0.65 9.96 -0.95
N MET A 344 0.10 8.89 -0.66
CA MET A 344 1.55 8.95 -0.47
C MET A 344 2.30 9.59 -1.66
N PRO A 345 2.03 9.24 -2.94
CA PRO A 345 2.65 9.90 -4.07
C PRO A 345 2.32 11.40 -4.15
N LYS A 346 1.05 11.77 -3.88
CA LYS A 346 0.60 13.16 -3.88
C LYS A 346 1.34 14.01 -2.86
N GLU A 347 1.52 13.51 -1.65
CA GLU A 347 2.24 14.24 -0.60
C GLU A 347 3.74 14.36 -0.92
N ALA A 348 4.35 13.34 -1.52
CA ALA A 348 5.74 13.41 -1.99
C ALA A 348 5.92 14.45 -3.10
N LEU A 349 4.98 14.55 -4.04
CA LEU A 349 4.97 15.57 -5.09
C LEU A 349 4.84 16.98 -4.51
N LYS A 350 3.95 17.19 -3.55
CA LYS A 350 3.77 18.49 -2.87
C LYS A 350 5.03 18.97 -2.18
N LEU A 351 5.84 18.06 -1.62
CA LEU A 351 7.10 18.40 -0.97
C LEU A 351 8.23 18.65 -1.96
N GLY A 352 8.07 18.36 -3.25
CA GLY A 352 9.11 18.55 -4.27
C GLY A 352 10.22 17.51 -4.24
N GLY A 353 9.99 16.34 -3.64
CA GLY A 353 10.96 15.25 -3.54
C GLY A 353 10.87 14.21 -4.67
N VAL A 354 10.31 14.56 -5.85
CA VAL A 354 10.05 13.63 -6.94
C VAL A 354 10.66 14.15 -8.24
N ASP A 355 11.60 13.38 -8.82
CA ASP A 355 12.17 13.67 -10.14
C ASP A 355 11.22 13.34 -11.29
N LYS A 356 10.49 12.22 -11.15
CA LYS A 356 9.67 11.70 -12.23
C LYS A 356 8.39 11.06 -11.72
N VAL A 357 7.28 11.37 -12.40
CA VAL A 357 6.00 10.69 -12.21
C VAL A 357 5.79 9.70 -13.34
N VAL A 358 5.44 8.44 -13.01
CA VAL A 358 5.29 7.38 -14.01
C VAL A 358 4.08 6.50 -13.69
N ALA A 359 3.45 5.95 -14.72
CA ALA A 359 2.40 4.96 -14.56
C ALA A 359 2.94 3.65 -13.97
N LEU A 360 2.12 2.91 -13.24
CA LEU A 360 2.50 1.68 -12.56
C LEU A 360 3.25 0.69 -13.47
N HIS A 361 2.76 0.46 -14.68
CA HIS A 361 3.37 -0.46 -15.64
C HIS A 361 4.76 -0.03 -16.14
N ALA A 362 5.10 1.26 -16.01
CA ALA A 362 6.39 1.80 -16.43
C ALA A 362 7.46 1.72 -15.32
N ILE A 363 7.07 1.50 -14.05
CA ILE A 363 8.00 1.48 -12.90
C ILE A 363 9.08 0.40 -13.07
N ALA A 364 8.70 -0.81 -13.47
CA ALA A 364 9.66 -1.89 -13.72
C ALA A 364 10.68 -1.53 -14.81
N HIS A 365 10.26 -0.78 -15.84
CA HIS A 365 11.17 -0.29 -16.87
C HIS A 365 12.14 0.76 -16.33
N GLU A 366 11.70 1.68 -15.49
CA GLU A 366 12.59 2.66 -14.84
C GLU A 366 13.62 1.98 -13.92
N ILE A 367 13.22 0.93 -13.17
CA ILE A 367 14.17 0.13 -12.38
C ILE A 367 15.23 -0.52 -13.27
N ARG A 368 14.85 -1.05 -14.44
CA ARG A 368 15.78 -1.69 -15.39
C ARG A 368 16.74 -0.71 -16.06
N LYS A 369 16.29 0.50 -16.44
CA LYS A 369 17.14 1.54 -17.01
C LYS A 369 18.34 1.89 -16.13
N GLU A 370 18.22 1.70 -14.87
CA GLU A 370 19.27 1.96 -13.91
C GLU A 370 20.33 0.83 -13.86
N VAL A 371 20.15 -0.27 -14.57
CA VAL A 371 21.10 -1.40 -14.60
C VAL A 371 22.27 -1.11 -15.57
N TYR A 372 22.10 -0.17 -16.53
CA TYR A 372 23.10 0.15 -17.56
C TYR A 372 23.69 1.55 -17.40
#